data_c82ff300a96545648918473ea3d91890
#
_entry.id   c82ff300a96545648918473ea3d91890
#
_cell.length_a   1.000
_cell.length_b   1.000
_cell.length_c   1.000
_cell.angle_alpha   90.00
_cell.angle_beta   90.00
_cell.angle_gamma   90.00
#
_symmetry.space_group_name_H-M   'P 1'
#
loop_
_entity.id
_entity.type
_entity.pdbx_description
1 polymer ?
#
loop_
_entity_poly.entity_id
_entity_poly.type
_entity_poly.pdbx_seq_one_letter_code
_entity_poly.pdbx_strand_id
1 'polypeptide(L)' 'MNKAKLYSALAMKEMHVNDFLKELNEHGLKLSKSAYYSRIRGEQEFDIKEIKTIVKVLNLTRDQMNDIFFLKN' A
#
# COMPACT_ATOMS: atom_id res chain seq x y z
N MET A 1 4.04 -6.53 7.54
CA MET A 1 4.09 -6.07 6.14
C MET A 1 5.54 -5.94 5.69
N ASN A 2 5.78 -6.24 4.43
CA ASN A 2 7.12 -6.06 3.84
C ASN A 2 7.18 -4.71 3.11
N LYS A 3 7.68 -3.68 3.78
CA LYS A 3 7.68 -2.32 3.22
C LYS A 3 8.61 -2.18 2.02
N ALA A 4 9.69 -2.95 1.95
CA ALA A 4 10.60 -2.90 0.81
C ALA A 4 9.89 -3.36 -0.47
N LYS A 5 9.05 -4.38 -0.39
CA LYS A 5 8.28 -4.84 -1.53
C LYS A 5 7.17 -3.86 -1.92
N LEU A 6 6.59 -3.18 -0.94
CA LEU A 6 5.64 -2.11 -1.24
C LEU A 6 6.33 -0.96 -1.97
N TYR A 7 7.52 -0.56 -1.50
CA TYR A 7 8.29 0.49 -2.17
C TYR A 7 8.64 0.09 -3.60
N SER A 8 9.03 -1.18 -3.81
CA SER A 8 9.32 -1.68 -5.15
C SER A 8 8.09 -1.60 -6.05
N ALA A 9 6.92 -1.96 -5.52
CA ALA A 9 5.69 -1.89 -6.29
C ALA A 9 5.35 -0.46 -6.70
N LEU A 10 5.55 0.50 -5.79
CA LEU A 10 5.35 1.92 -6.08
C LEU A 10 6.34 2.40 -7.15
N ALA A 11 7.61 2.01 -7.02
CA ALA A 11 8.64 2.40 -7.97
C ALA A 11 8.36 1.86 -9.37
N MET A 12 7.87 0.63 -9.48
CA MET A 12 7.51 0.05 -10.77
C MET A 12 6.38 0.79 -11.45
N LYS A 13 5.52 1.43 -10.68
CA LYS A 13 4.43 2.28 -11.20
C LYS A 13 4.87 3.74 -11.32
N GLU A 14 6.12 4.05 -10.99
CA GLU A 14 6.65 5.41 -11.01
C GLU A 14 5.80 6.37 -10.17
N MET A 15 5.29 5.86 -9.04
CA MET A 15 4.47 6.65 -8.11
C MET A 15 5.29 7.09 -6.91
N HIS A 16 5.26 8.38 -6.61
CA HIS A 16 5.69 8.90 -5.32
C HIS A 16 4.54 8.77 -4.32
N VAL A 17 4.83 8.93 -3.04
CA VAL A 17 3.83 8.78 -1.99
C VAL A 17 2.62 9.68 -2.21
N ASN A 18 2.84 10.94 -2.58
CA ASN A 18 1.73 11.87 -2.81
C ASN A 18 0.82 11.40 -3.95
N ASP A 19 1.41 10.88 -5.02
CA ASP A 19 0.65 10.35 -6.16
C ASP A 19 -0.17 9.14 -5.72
N PHE A 20 0.44 8.28 -4.94
CA PHE A 20 -0.20 7.07 -4.44
C PHE A 20 -1.39 7.40 -3.55
N LEU A 21 -1.21 8.32 -2.60
CA LEU A 21 -2.29 8.73 -1.71
C LEU A 21 -3.44 9.38 -2.47
N LYS A 22 -3.12 10.15 -3.51
CA LYS A 22 -4.13 10.75 -4.37
C LYS A 22 -4.94 9.68 -5.10
N GLU A 23 -4.26 8.68 -5.66
CA GLU A 23 -4.93 7.56 -6.34
C GLU A 23 -5.83 6.78 -5.38
N LEU A 24 -5.35 6.53 -4.17
CA LEU A 24 -6.17 5.87 -3.14
C LEU A 24 -7.44 6.67 -2.85
N ASN A 25 -7.29 7.99 -2.72
CA ASN A 25 -8.44 8.86 -2.46
C ASN A 25 -9.44 8.82 -3.61
N GLU A 26 -8.96 8.77 -4.85
CA GLU A 26 -9.82 8.67 -6.03
C GLU A 26 -10.60 7.35 -6.07
N HIS A 27 -10.08 6.32 -5.40
CA HIS A 27 -10.74 5.03 -5.25
C HIS A 27 -11.56 4.95 -3.96
N GLY A 28 -11.80 6.07 -3.31
CA GLY A 28 -12.65 6.13 -2.12
C GLY A 28 -11.95 5.86 -0.80
N LEU A 29 -10.62 5.76 -0.79
CA LEU A 29 -9.87 5.54 0.43
C LEU A 29 -9.11 6.80 0.83
N LYS A 30 -9.62 7.49 1.83
CA LYS A 30 -8.96 8.68 2.37
C LYS A 30 -7.94 8.25 3.42
N LEU A 31 -6.68 8.24 3.04
CA LEU A 31 -5.58 7.90 3.93
C LEU A 31 -4.65 9.11 3.99
N SER A 32 -4.49 9.68 5.18
CA SER A 32 -3.59 10.81 5.35
C SER A 32 -2.13 10.35 5.25
N LYS A 33 -1.24 11.28 4.97
CA LYS A 33 0.19 11.00 4.92
C LYS A 33 0.68 10.47 6.25
N SER A 34 0.21 11.07 7.35
CA SER A 34 0.55 10.63 8.71
C SER A 34 0.10 9.19 8.96
N ALA A 35 -1.14 8.86 8.58
CA ALA A 35 -1.65 7.51 8.74
C ALA A 35 -0.88 6.51 7.87
N TYR A 36 -0.54 6.89 6.65
CA TYR A 36 0.26 6.06 5.76
C TYR A 36 1.61 5.71 6.41
N TYR A 37 2.33 6.72 6.90
CA TYR A 37 3.64 6.48 7.50
C TYR A 37 3.56 5.73 8.83
N SER A 38 2.47 5.91 9.59
CA SER A 38 2.24 5.12 10.79
C SER A 38 2.18 3.62 10.45
N ARG A 39 1.53 3.27 9.34
CA ARG A 39 1.45 1.90 8.88
C ARG A 39 2.78 1.39 8.33
N ILE A 40 3.51 2.26 7.64
CA ILE A 40 4.84 1.91 7.12
C ILE A 40 5.81 1.59 8.27
N ARG A 41 5.73 2.35 9.36
CA ARG A 41 6.58 2.13 10.54
C ARG A 41 6.13 0.94 11.38
N GLY A 42 5.01 0.33 11.06
CA GLY A 42 4.51 -0.81 11.82
C GLY A 42 3.74 -0.43 13.09
N GLU A 43 3.42 0.84 13.28
CA GLU A 43 2.65 1.31 14.43
C GLU A 43 1.19 0.91 14.32
N GLN A 44 0.69 0.80 13.10
CA GLN A 44 -0.63 0.28 12.79
C GLN A 44 -0.51 -0.61 11.57
N GLU A 45 -1.46 -1.51 11.39
CA GLU A 45 -1.51 -2.37 10.22
C GLU A 45 -2.55 -1.84 9.24
N PHE A 46 -2.32 -2.08 7.94
CA PHE A 46 -3.34 -1.82 6.93
C PHE A 46 -4.51 -2.78 7.18
N ASP A 47 -5.73 -2.26 7.15
CA ASP A 47 -6.92 -3.12 7.24
C ASP A 47 -7.26 -3.72 5.89
N ILE A 48 -8.23 -4.62 5.87
CA ILE A 48 -8.61 -5.35 4.65
C ILE A 48 -9.09 -4.41 3.55
N LYS A 49 -9.86 -3.40 3.90
CA LYS A 49 -10.36 -2.42 2.92
C LYS A 49 -9.19 -1.65 2.29
N GLU A 50 -8.25 -1.24 3.12
CA GLU A 50 -7.05 -0.52 2.65
C GLU A 50 -6.23 -1.40 1.72
N ILE A 51 -6.00 -2.65 2.13
CA ILE A 51 -5.23 -3.60 1.31
C ILE A 51 -5.91 -3.83 -0.04
N LYS A 52 -7.22 -4.02 -0.05
CA LYS A 52 -7.96 -4.23 -1.30
C LYS A 52 -7.82 -3.02 -2.23
N THR A 53 -7.89 -1.82 -1.68
CA THR A 53 -7.75 -0.61 -2.48
C THR A 53 -6.35 -0.47 -3.03
N ILE A 54 -5.33 -0.75 -2.21
CA ILE A 54 -3.93 -0.73 -2.64
C ILE A 54 -3.69 -1.73 -3.76
N VAL A 55 -4.20 -2.95 -3.63
CA VAL A 55 -4.10 -3.99 -4.66
C VAL A 55 -4.69 -3.48 -5.97
N LYS A 56 -5.81 -2.82 -5.91
CA LYS A 56 -6.49 -2.30 -7.10
C LYS A 56 -5.69 -1.18 -7.76
N VAL A 57 -5.23 -0.22 -6.97
CA VAL A 57 -4.47 0.94 -7.47
C VAL A 57 -3.14 0.51 -8.08
N LEU A 58 -2.43 -0.40 -7.43
CA LEU A 58 -1.12 -0.89 -7.91
C LEU A 58 -1.24 -2.07 -8.84
N ASN A 59 -2.45 -2.58 -9.08
CA ASN A 59 -2.69 -3.74 -9.94
C ASN A 59 -1.82 -4.93 -9.52
N LEU A 60 -1.85 -5.24 -8.23
CA LEU A 60 -1.04 -6.32 -7.68
C LEU A 60 -1.69 -7.69 -7.97
N THR A 61 -0.84 -8.68 -8.24
CA THR A 61 -1.30 -10.07 -8.29
C THR A 61 -1.53 -10.57 -6.87
N ARG A 62 -2.20 -11.73 -6.74
CA ARG A 62 -2.40 -12.36 -5.44
C ARG A 62 -1.04 -12.63 -4.76
N ASP A 63 -0.07 -13.11 -5.52
CA ASP A 63 1.26 -13.41 -4.98
C ASP A 63 1.94 -12.15 -4.47
N GLN A 64 1.86 -11.06 -5.23
CA GLN A 64 2.42 -9.77 -4.81
C GLN A 64 1.74 -9.25 -3.54
N MET A 65 0.40 -9.35 -3.48
CA MET A 65 -0.35 -8.95 -2.29
C MET A 65 0.10 -9.75 -1.07
N ASN A 66 0.22 -11.06 -1.21
CA ASN A 66 0.67 -11.93 -0.11
C ASN A 66 2.08 -11.57 0.32
N ASP A 67 2.97 -11.35 -0.64
CA ASP A 67 4.37 -11.02 -0.34
C ASP A 67 4.50 -9.70 0.42
N ILE A 68 3.66 -8.73 0.10
CA ILE A 68 3.73 -7.42 0.74
C ILE A 68 3.06 -7.44 2.11
N PHE A 69 1.85 -8.00 2.20
CA PHE A 69 1.00 -7.79 3.37
C PHE A 69 0.90 -9.00 4.30
N PHE A 70 1.02 -10.21 3.80
CA PHE A 70 0.68 -11.40 4.58
C PHE A 70 1.80 -12.39 4.78
N LEU A 71 2.83 -12.37 3.94
CA LEU A 71 3.92 -13.33 4.08
C LEU A 71 4.82 -12.92 5.23
N LYS A 72 5.04 -13.86 6.15
CA LYS A 72 5.97 -13.66 7.26
C LYS A 72 7.29 -14.34 6.95
N ASN A 73 8.34 -13.62 7.19
CA ASN A 73 9.68 -14.17 7.05
C ASN A 73 10.10 -14.89 8.32
#